data_4187b2857bfbfaa380c163c9f622165e
#
_entry.id   4187b2857bfbfaa380c163c9f622165e
#
_cell.length_a   1.000
_cell.length_b   1.000
_cell.length_c   1.000
_cell.angle_alpha   90.00
_cell.angle_beta   90.00
_cell.angle_gamma   90.00
#
_symmetry.space_group_name_H-M   'P 1'
#
loop_
_entity.id
_entity.type
_entity.pdbx_description
1 polymer ?
#
loop_
_entity_poly.entity_id
_entity_poly.type
_entity_poly.pdbx_seq_one_letter_code
_entity_poly.pdbx_strand_id
1 'polypeptide(L)'
;MAKPPHVIPSPTRFVFFRSGVRVAFGTDAAVYPHGVNAREFAVYVGYGMSPLEAIRTATTNASDLLGGDDRGVIAAGKLADLIAVPGDPLEDIKVMEQVSFVMKGGVVVRQTP
;
A
#
# COMPACT_ATOMS: atom_id res chain seq x y z
N MET A 1 7.22 22.50 13.14
CA MET A 1 6.76 21.25 12.52
C MET A 1 7.30 20.11 13.36
N ALA A 2 6.44 19.37 14.03
CA ALA A 2 6.87 18.27 14.88
C ALA A 2 7.50 17.18 14.02
N LYS A 3 8.71 16.76 14.39
CA LYS A 3 9.38 15.62 13.77
C LYS A 3 8.48 14.39 13.97
N PRO A 4 8.20 13.60 12.92
CA PRO A 4 7.42 12.38 13.11
C PRO A 4 8.11 11.51 14.16
N PRO A 5 7.36 10.82 15.02
CA PRO A 5 7.96 9.93 15.98
C PRO A 5 8.89 8.96 15.25
N HIS A 6 10.15 8.89 15.68
CA HIS A 6 11.07 7.86 15.24
C HIS A 6 10.46 6.53 15.69
N VAL A 7 9.78 5.86 14.78
CA VAL A 7 9.41 4.47 15.00
C VAL A 7 10.71 3.67 14.92
N ILE A 8 11.28 3.38 16.09
CA ILE A 8 12.41 2.47 16.16
C ILE A 8 11.90 1.11 15.70
N PRO A 9 12.48 0.51 14.64
CA PRO A 9 12.09 -0.82 14.22
C PRO A 9 12.21 -1.78 15.39
N SER A 10 11.08 -2.34 15.82
CA SER A 10 11.16 -3.46 16.77
C SER A 10 11.87 -4.61 16.09
N PRO A 11 12.89 -5.22 16.71
CA PRO A 11 13.55 -6.41 16.17
C PRO A 11 12.53 -7.49 15.78
N THR A 12 11.44 -7.61 16.54
CA THR A 12 10.35 -8.55 16.30
C THR A 12 9.64 -8.29 14.97
N ARG A 13 9.38 -7.03 14.61
CA ARG A 13 8.72 -6.68 13.33
C ARG A 13 9.61 -7.01 12.14
N PHE A 14 10.90 -6.73 12.24
CA PHE A 14 11.86 -7.07 11.21
C PHE A 14 11.95 -8.58 10.96
N VAL A 15 12.01 -9.38 12.02
CA VAL A 15 11.99 -10.85 11.94
C VAL A 15 10.70 -11.36 11.32
N PHE A 16 9.57 -10.77 11.69
CA PHE A 16 8.24 -11.12 11.16
C PHE A 16 8.18 -11.01 9.64
N PHE A 17 8.61 -9.89 9.08
CA PHE A 17 8.61 -9.68 7.62
C PHE A 17 9.57 -10.62 6.88
N ARG A 18 10.69 -10.97 7.48
CA ARG A 18 11.68 -11.88 6.89
C ARG A 18 11.34 -13.37 7.01
N SER A 19 10.40 -13.73 7.85
CA SER A 19 10.00 -15.13 8.07
C SER A 19 9.04 -15.68 7.00
N GLY A 20 8.74 -14.92 5.95
CA GLY A 20 7.85 -15.34 4.87
C GLY A 20 6.36 -15.27 5.19
N VAL A 21 5.99 -14.61 6.29
CA VAL A 21 4.57 -14.39 6.64
C VAL A 21 3.95 -13.44 5.61
N ARG A 22 2.80 -13.82 5.07
CA ARG A 22 2.03 -12.96 4.16
C ARG A 22 1.28 -11.90 4.96
N VAL A 23 1.44 -10.64 4.56
CA VAL A 23 0.82 -9.49 5.20
C VAL A 23 -0.20 -8.89 4.24
N ALA A 24 -1.41 -8.59 4.74
CA ALA A 24 -2.36 -7.73 4.07
C ALA A 24 -2.32 -6.34 4.68
N PHE A 25 -2.43 -5.31 3.84
CA PHE A 25 -2.36 -3.92 4.24
C PHE A 25 -3.54 -3.54 5.13
N GLY A 26 -3.25 -2.89 6.24
CA GLY A 26 -4.27 -2.34 7.12
C GLY A 26 -3.64 -1.29 8.03
N THR A 27 -4.29 -0.14 8.17
CA THR A 27 -3.75 1.02 8.89
C THR A 27 -4.50 1.35 10.17
N ASP A 28 -5.68 0.75 10.38
CA ASP A 28 -6.57 1.09 11.49
C ASP A 28 -6.83 2.60 11.60
N ALA A 29 -7.07 3.23 10.43
CA ALA A 29 -7.37 4.66 10.38
C ALA A 29 -8.64 4.97 11.17
N ALA A 30 -8.56 5.84 12.10
CA ALA A 30 -9.45 6.41 13.10
C ALA A 30 -8.67 6.62 14.41
N VAL A 31 -7.58 5.89 14.60
CA VAL A 31 -6.58 6.16 15.64
C VAL A 31 -5.71 7.35 15.24
N TYR A 32 -5.59 7.63 13.95
CA TYR A 32 -4.92 8.80 13.39
C TYR A 32 -5.71 9.37 12.20
N PRO A 33 -5.39 10.58 11.70
CA PRO A 33 -6.17 11.23 10.66
C PRO A 33 -6.29 10.40 9.38
N HIS A 34 -7.49 10.37 8.79
CA HIS A 34 -7.71 9.84 7.46
C HIS A 34 -6.90 10.62 6.40
N GLY A 35 -6.55 9.96 5.31
CA GLY A 35 -5.82 10.56 4.19
C GLY A 35 -4.31 10.40 4.26
N VAL A 36 -3.76 9.86 5.34
CA VAL A 36 -2.32 9.57 5.48
C VAL A 36 -1.99 8.07 5.43
N ASN A 37 -2.96 7.25 5.07
CA ASN A 37 -2.87 5.79 5.06
C ASN A 37 -1.71 5.27 4.22
N ALA A 38 -1.42 5.92 3.10
CA ALA A 38 -0.35 5.51 2.18
C ALA A 38 1.06 5.61 2.76
N ARG A 39 1.24 6.32 3.88
CA ARG A 39 2.52 6.34 4.62
C ARG A 39 2.95 4.96 5.12
N GLU A 40 2.00 4.07 5.31
CA GLU A 40 2.25 2.69 5.75
C GLU A 40 3.16 1.93 4.78
N PHE A 41 3.11 2.20 3.48
CA PHE A 41 4.03 1.61 2.51
C PHE A 41 5.50 1.89 2.85
N ALA A 42 5.81 3.15 3.15
CA ALA A 42 7.17 3.54 3.55
C ALA A 42 7.59 2.92 4.89
N VAL A 43 6.65 2.75 5.80
CA VAL A 43 6.88 2.06 7.08
C VAL A 43 7.24 0.59 6.84
N TYR A 44 6.52 -0.12 5.98
CA TYR A 44 6.82 -1.51 5.63
C TYR A 44 8.21 -1.66 5.00
N VAL A 45 8.56 -0.76 4.08
CA VAL A 45 9.89 -0.74 3.46
C VAL A 45 10.96 -0.46 4.51
N GLY A 46 10.71 0.47 5.44
CA GLY A 46 11.60 0.75 6.58
C GLY A 46 11.82 -0.46 7.51
N TYR A 47 10.86 -1.39 7.56
CA TYR A 47 10.97 -2.64 8.32
C TYR A 47 11.59 -3.81 7.51
N GLY A 48 11.99 -3.58 6.28
CA GLY A 48 12.73 -4.55 5.47
C GLY A 48 11.96 -5.20 4.33
N MET A 49 10.71 -4.79 4.06
CA MET A 49 10.04 -5.19 2.82
C MET A 49 10.67 -4.49 1.63
N SER A 50 10.74 -5.18 0.49
CA SER A 50 10.97 -4.49 -0.78
C SER A 50 9.75 -3.63 -1.15
N PRO A 51 9.91 -2.57 -1.96
CA PRO A 51 8.76 -1.79 -2.43
C PRO A 51 7.67 -2.64 -3.10
N LEU A 52 8.06 -3.64 -3.88
CA LEU A 52 7.11 -4.55 -4.52
C LEU A 52 6.31 -5.37 -3.50
N GLU A 53 6.98 -5.91 -2.48
CA GLU A 53 6.30 -6.64 -1.40
C GLU A 53 5.33 -5.73 -0.65
N ALA A 54 5.73 -4.50 -0.35
CA ALA A 54 4.86 -3.51 0.31
C ALA A 54 3.59 -3.24 -0.54
N ILE A 55 3.72 -3.05 -1.85
CA ILE A 55 2.57 -2.87 -2.76
C ILE A 55 1.68 -4.12 -2.78
N ARG A 56 2.25 -5.31 -2.81
CA ARG A 56 1.49 -6.56 -2.78
C ARG A 56 0.64 -6.72 -1.53
N THR A 57 1.03 -6.16 -0.40
CA THR A 57 0.19 -6.19 0.81
C THR A 57 -1.17 -5.54 0.59
N ALA A 58 -1.23 -4.49 -0.24
CA ALA A 58 -2.45 -3.73 -0.53
C ALA A 58 -3.17 -4.18 -1.81
N THR A 59 -2.62 -5.10 -2.55
CA THR A 59 -3.17 -5.58 -3.82
C THR A 59 -3.43 -7.08 -3.79
N THR A 60 -2.49 -7.89 -4.24
CA THR A 60 -2.68 -9.35 -4.35
C THR A 60 -2.89 -10.03 -3.01
N ASN A 61 -2.11 -9.67 -1.99
CA ASN A 61 -2.26 -10.28 -0.66
C ASN A 61 -3.60 -9.92 0.00
N ALA A 62 -4.02 -8.66 -0.13
CA ALA A 62 -5.31 -8.21 0.39
C ALA A 62 -6.47 -8.89 -0.34
N SER A 63 -6.40 -9.02 -1.66
CA SER A 63 -7.38 -9.75 -2.47
C SER A 63 -7.52 -11.20 -2.01
N ASP A 64 -6.39 -11.89 -1.86
CA ASP A 64 -6.39 -13.28 -1.40
C ASP A 64 -6.99 -13.45 0.01
N LEU A 65 -6.68 -12.53 0.92
CA LEU A 65 -7.24 -12.54 2.27
C LEU A 65 -8.77 -12.41 2.26
N LEU A 66 -9.29 -11.57 1.35
CA LEU A 66 -10.73 -11.37 1.19
C LEU A 66 -11.42 -12.50 0.39
N GLY A 67 -10.66 -13.46 -0.13
CA GLY A 67 -11.17 -14.54 -0.98
C GLY A 67 -11.61 -14.05 -2.37
N GLY A 68 -11.12 -12.89 -2.82
CA GLY A 68 -11.43 -12.31 -4.12
C GLY A 68 -10.49 -12.79 -5.22
N ASP A 69 -11.05 -13.25 -6.33
CA ASP A 69 -10.29 -13.58 -7.53
C ASP A 69 -10.48 -12.56 -8.68
N ASP A 70 -11.34 -11.55 -8.44
CA ASP A 70 -11.74 -10.54 -9.42
C ASP A 70 -10.97 -9.22 -9.31
N ARG A 71 -10.03 -9.10 -8.38
CA ARG A 71 -9.30 -7.86 -8.06
C ARG A 71 -7.86 -8.13 -7.63
N GLY A 72 -7.11 -7.09 -7.37
CA GLY A 72 -5.72 -7.15 -6.88
C GLY A 72 -4.66 -7.17 -7.97
N VAL A 73 -5.05 -7.32 -9.24
CA VAL A 73 -4.17 -7.28 -10.41
C VAL A 73 -4.85 -6.56 -11.56
N ILE A 74 -4.05 -5.96 -12.45
CA ILE A 74 -4.54 -5.40 -13.71
C ILE A 74 -4.48 -6.50 -14.76
N ALA A 75 -5.64 -7.06 -15.08
CA ALA A 75 -5.78 -8.12 -16.06
C ALA A 75 -7.18 -8.11 -16.68
N ALA A 76 -7.31 -8.64 -17.89
CA ALA A 76 -8.62 -8.78 -18.54
C ALA A 76 -9.58 -9.61 -17.68
N GLY A 77 -10.83 -9.13 -17.57
CA GLY A 77 -11.87 -9.79 -16.77
C GLY A 77 -11.84 -9.44 -15.28
N LYS A 78 -10.85 -8.67 -14.82
CA LYS A 78 -10.78 -8.19 -13.42
C LYS A 78 -11.48 -6.84 -13.28
N LEU A 79 -11.83 -6.51 -12.03
CA LEU A 79 -12.39 -5.19 -11.72
C LEU A 79 -11.39 -4.08 -12.04
N ALA A 80 -11.89 -3.01 -12.65
CA ALA A 80 -11.10 -1.81 -12.92
C ALA A 80 -11.06 -0.90 -11.68
N ASP A 81 -10.39 -1.38 -10.63
CA ASP A 81 -10.08 -0.66 -9.40
C ASP A 81 -8.59 -0.30 -9.46
N LEU A 82 -8.30 0.93 -9.85
CA LEU A 82 -6.95 1.37 -10.22
C LEU A 82 -6.60 2.68 -9.52
N ILE A 83 -5.32 2.82 -9.18
CA ILE A 83 -4.72 4.10 -8.84
C ILE A 83 -3.52 4.38 -9.74
N ALA A 84 -3.19 5.64 -9.93
CA ALA A 84 -1.92 6.05 -10.52
C ALA A 84 -1.19 7.02 -9.60
N VAL A 85 0.12 6.91 -9.59
CA VAL A 85 1.04 7.76 -8.85
C VAL A 85 2.08 8.35 -9.79
N PRO A 86 2.65 9.53 -9.49
CA PRO A 86 3.70 10.13 -10.31
C PRO A 86 5.05 9.46 -10.01
N GLY A 87 5.62 8.78 -10.99
CA GLY A 87 6.92 8.14 -10.86
C GLY A 87 6.86 6.64 -10.62
N ASP A 88 8.00 6.05 -10.28
CA ASP A 88 8.14 4.61 -10.06
C ASP A 88 8.18 4.28 -8.55
N PRO A 89 7.13 3.67 -7.99
CA PRO A 89 7.10 3.31 -6.58
C PRO A 89 8.09 2.20 -6.22
N LEU A 90 8.66 1.49 -7.19
CA LEU A 90 9.70 0.50 -6.93
C LEU A 90 11.05 1.16 -6.67
N GLU A 91 11.27 2.38 -7.17
CA GLU A 91 12.46 3.19 -6.87
C GLU A 91 12.27 4.07 -5.65
N ASP A 92 11.08 4.66 -5.49
CA ASP A 92 10.71 5.48 -4.33
C ASP A 92 9.29 5.19 -3.88
N ILE A 93 9.15 4.40 -2.84
CA ILE A 93 7.84 4.00 -2.30
C ILE A 93 6.99 5.19 -1.82
N LYS A 94 7.61 6.33 -1.51
CA LYS A 94 6.91 7.52 -1.03
C LYS A 94 6.00 8.16 -2.09
N VAL A 95 6.19 7.85 -3.37
CA VAL A 95 5.27 8.32 -4.43
C VAL A 95 3.86 7.74 -4.25
N MET A 96 3.71 6.65 -3.50
CA MET A 96 2.40 6.10 -3.13
C MET A 96 1.55 7.08 -2.30
N GLU A 97 2.16 8.09 -1.68
CA GLU A 97 1.46 9.16 -0.96
C GLU A 97 0.90 10.25 -1.89
N GLN A 98 1.20 10.19 -3.18
CA GLN A 98 0.86 11.20 -4.18
C GLN A 98 -0.12 10.66 -5.24
N VAL A 99 -1.14 9.95 -4.81
CA VAL A 99 -2.15 9.40 -5.73
C VAL A 99 -2.83 10.52 -6.51
N SER A 100 -2.66 10.51 -7.83
CA SER A 100 -3.22 11.51 -8.75
C SER A 100 -4.46 11.04 -9.51
N PHE A 101 -4.67 9.73 -9.58
CA PHE A 101 -5.79 9.12 -10.28
C PHE A 101 -6.35 7.98 -9.46
N VAL A 102 -7.68 7.91 -9.39
CA VAL A 102 -8.41 6.82 -8.75
C VAL A 102 -9.59 6.42 -9.64
N MET A 103 -9.67 5.13 -9.94
CA MET A 103 -10.80 4.51 -10.64
C MET A 103 -11.38 3.40 -9.78
N LYS A 104 -12.69 3.32 -9.71
CA LYS A 104 -13.45 2.29 -9.00
C LYS A 104 -14.48 1.68 -9.92
N GLY A 105 -14.38 0.37 -10.16
CA GLY A 105 -15.32 -0.34 -11.03
C GLY A 105 -15.42 0.26 -12.44
N GLY A 106 -14.33 0.78 -12.99
CA GLY A 106 -14.27 1.44 -14.29
C GLY A 106 -14.72 2.90 -14.30
N VAL A 107 -15.12 3.46 -13.15
CA VAL A 107 -15.54 4.87 -13.02
C VAL A 107 -14.40 5.68 -12.41
N VAL A 108 -14.01 6.77 -13.08
CA VAL A 108 -13.02 7.70 -12.55
C VAL A 108 -13.65 8.50 -11.40
N VAL A 109 -13.09 8.35 -10.18
CA VAL A 109 -13.57 9.06 -8.99
C VAL A 109 -12.67 10.22 -8.60
N ARG A 110 -11.42 10.21 -9.05
CA ARG A 110 -10.46 11.29 -8.84
C ARG A 110 -9.46 11.34 -9.98
N GLN A 111 -9.22 12.54 -10.47
CA GLN A 111 -8.13 12.82 -11.38
C GLN A 111 -7.62 14.23 -11.09
N THR A 112 -6.35 14.33 -10.73
CA THR A 112 -5.66 15.62 -10.56
C THR A 112 -4.69 15.84 -11.72
N PRO A 113 -4.59 17.10 -12.20
CA PRO A 113 -3.65 17.42 -13.26
C PRO A 113 -2.20 17.10 -12.91
#